data_6d07b945fdbffb5d07d32ff72ef29b14
#
_entry.id   6d07b945fdbffb5d07d32ff72ef29b14
#
_cell.length_a   1.000
_cell.length_b   1.000
_cell.length_c   1.000
_cell.angle_alpha   90.00
_cell.angle_beta   90.00
_cell.angle_gamma   90.00
#
_symmetry.space_group_name_H-M   'P 1'
#
loop_
_entity.id
_entity.type
_entity.pdbx_description
1 polymer ?
#
loop_
_entity_poly.entity_id
_entity_poly.type
_entity_poly.pdbx_seq_one_letter_code
_entity_poly.pdbx_strand_id
1 'polypeptide(L)'
;MSDFNIRKNPLKIIIVGPQKVGKTVIANSLSEFSHTISPDYHPTVGVRVLETEKDYTNEQVSNISILKKNKISKVKIELWDMSGDRRFESTWPAIKYGANGVIIVLDAVNDKYEGVIDEWMNNFCSEINPDNVTCFSYKKEDSKGIVKNKQSHQFPNMTIAEVNHSMESLLPNFHKFITKLLIQMK
;
A
#
# COMPACT_ATOMS: atom_id res chain seq x y z
N MET A 1 8.35 30.24 17.41
CA MET A 1 8.13 29.45 16.20
C MET A 1 7.58 28.11 16.65
N SER A 2 6.26 27.93 16.61
CA SER A 2 5.64 26.70 17.13
C SER A 2 5.80 25.61 16.07
N ASP A 3 6.61 24.62 16.42
CA ASP A 3 6.79 23.41 15.62
C ASP A 3 5.44 22.74 15.40
N PHE A 4 5.18 22.49 14.12
CA PHE A 4 3.95 21.87 13.68
C PHE A 4 3.94 20.39 14.09
N ASN A 5 2.81 19.97 14.64
CA ASN A 5 2.49 18.63 15.03
C ASN A 5 2.80 17.62 13.90
N ILE A 6 4.06 17.21 13.82
CA ILE A 6 4.44 15.93 13.23
C ILE A 6 3.64 14.91 14.03
N ARG A 7 2.81 14.15 13.36
CA ARG A 7 2.09 13.07 14.00
C ARG A 7 3.10 12.26 14.81
N LYS A 8 2.91 12.14 16.12
CA LYS A 8 3.86 11.44 16.99
C LYS A 8 4.12 10.00 16.57
N ASN A 9 3.10 9.35 15.96
CA ASN A 9 3.17 7.98 15.53
C ASN A 9 3.18 7.89 14.00
N PRO A 10 4.02 7.04 13.40
CA PRO A 10 4.03 6.82 11.96
C PRO A 10 2.71 6.22 11.48
N LEU A 11 2.40 6.41 10.20
CA LEU A 11 1.32 5.71 9.53
C LEU A 11 1.77 4.27 9.27
N LYS A 12 1.10 3.31 9.90
CA LYS A 12 1.32 1.89 9.64
C LYS A 12 0.51 1.44 8.43
N ILE A 13 1.19 1.09 7.35
CA ILE A 13 0.62 0.58 6.12
C ILE A 13 1.07 -0.87 5.91
N ILE A 14 0.11 -1.79 5.83
CA ILE A 14 0.41 -3.21 5.60
C ILE A 14 0.33 -3.48 4.10
N ILE A 15 1.31 -4.18 3.55
CA ILE A 15 1.34 -4.62 2.15
C ILE A 15 1.13 -6.13 2.12
N VAL A 16 -0.01 -6.56 1.60
CA VAL A 16 -0.48 -7.95 1.59
C VAL A 16 -0.72 -8.47 0.17
N GLY A 17 -0.90 -9.77 0.03
CA GLY A 17 -1.18 -10.43 -1.24
C GLY A 17 -0.45 -11.76 -1.37
N PRO A 18 -0.72 -12.56 -2.41
CA PRO A 18 -0.10 -13.86 -2.63
C PRO A 18 1.43 -13.80 -2.72
N GLN A 19 2.07 -14.96 -2.68
CA GLN A 19 3.50 -15.05 -2.96
C GLN A 19 3.80 -14.61 -4.40
N LYS A 20 4.99 -14.06 -4.62
CA LYS A 20 5.54 -13.72 -5.95
C LYS A 20 4.76 -12.65 -6.74
N VAL A 21 3.82 -11.91 -6.15
CA VAL A 21 3.07 -10.84 -6.85
C VAL A 21 3.79 -9.48 -6.88
N GLY A 22 4.95 -9.33 -6.23
CA GLY A 22 5.74 -8.10 -6.25
C GLY A 22 5.58 -7.19 -5.04
N LYS A 23 5.02 -7.66 -3.92
CA LYS A 23 4.89 -6.86 -2.66
C LYS A 23 6.18 -6.18 -2.25
N THR A 24 7.25 -6.97 -2.17
CA THR A 24 8.59 -6.50 -1.78
C THR A 24 9.16 -5.47 -2.77
N VAL A 25 8.90 -5.63 -4.06
CA VAL A 25 9.32 -4.68 -5.09
C VAL A 25 8.60 -3.34 -4.86
N ILE A 26 7.29 -3.37 -4.65
CA ILE A 26 6.49 -2.17 -4.34
C ILE A 26 6.97 -1.53 -3.04
N ALA A 27 7.16 -2.31 -1.96
CA ALA A 27 7.63 -1.79 -0.68
C ALA A 27 9.00 -1.10 -0.78
N ASN A 28 9.95 -1.70 -1.49
CA ASN A 28 11.27 -1.12 -1.72
C ASN A 28 11.19 0.19 -2.51
N SER A 29 10.39 0.21 -3.59
CA SER A 29 10.22 1.41 -4.41
C SER A 29 9.56 2.55 -3.65
N LEU A 30 8.57 2.26 -2.79
CA LEU A 30 7.90 3.27 -1.97
C LEU A 30 8.78 3.83 -0.85
N SER A 31 9.67 3.00 -0.28
CA SER A 31 10.60 3.42 0.78
C SER A 31 11.90 4.02 0.24
N GLU A 32 12.09 4.03 -1.09
CA GLU A 32 13.36 4.45 -1.72
C GLU A 32 14.57 3.62 -1.26
N PHE A 33 14.30 2.45 -0.66
CA PHE A 33 15.34 1.58 -0.14
C PHE A 33 16.22 0.98 -1.24
N SER A 34 15.61 0.60 -2.36
CA SER A 34 16.32 0.12 -3.55
C SER A 34 15.43 0.23 -4.78
N HIS A 35 15.96 0.80 -5.84
CA HIS A 35 15.33 0.76 -7.17
C HIS A 35 15.78 -0.46 -7.97
N THR A 36 16.75 -1.23 -7.46
CA THR A 36 17.26 -2.42 -8.15
C THR A 36 16.44 -3.63 -7.76
N ILE A 37 15.75 -4.20 -8.74
CA ILE A 37 15.07 -5.49 -8.59
C ILE A 37 16.14 -6.55 -8.64
N SER A 38 16.32 -7.31 -7.53
CA SER A 38 17.24 -8.45 -7.54
C SER A 38 16.74 -9.48 -8.58
N PRO A 39 17.62 -10.01 -9.44
CA PRO A 39 17.26 -11.09 -10.36
C PRO A 39 16.83 -12.35 -9.60
N ASP A 40 17.35 -12.56 -8.39
CA ASP A 40 17.04 -13.72 -7.56
C ASP A 40 15.85 -13.40 -6.63
N TYR A 41 14.83 -14.24 -6.72
CA TYR A 41 13.67 -14.14 -5.85
C TYR A 41 13.97 -14.74 -4.47
N HIS A 42 14.02 -13.88 -3.46
CA HIS A 42 14.07 -14.29 -2.06
C HIS A 42 12.72 -14.02 -1.38
N PRO A 43 11.99 -15.07 -0.94
CA PRO A 43 10.73 -14.89 -0.25
C PRO A 43 10.89 -14.09 1.05
N THR A 44 10.01 -13.14 1.30
CA THR A 44 9.95 -12.46 2.61
C THR A 44 9.57 -13.49 3.68
N VAL A 45 10.35 -13.54 4.76
CA VAL A 45 10.08 -14.41 5.92
C VAL A 45 9.30 -13.59 6.95
N GLY A 46 8.07 -14.00 7.27
CA GLY A 46 7.21 -13.29 8.20
C GLY A 46 6.83 -11.89 7.70
N VAL A 47 7.43 -10.86 8.26
CA VAL A 47 7.21 -9.46 7.91
C VAL A 47 8.51 -8.69 7.94
N ARG A 48 8.64 -7.72 7.02
CA ARG A 48 9.73 -6.75 6.98
C ARG A 48 9.16 -5.35 7.09
N VAL A 49 9.70 -4.53 7.98
CA VAL A 49 9.26 -3.15 8.18
C VAL A 49 10.27 -2.20 7.53
N LEU A 50 9.77 -1.33 6.68
CA LEU A 50 10.52 -0.27 6.03
C LEU A 50 9.95 1.07 6.46
N GLU A 51 10.81 1.99 6.83
CA GLU A 51 10.41 3.34 7.21
C GLU A 51 10.70 4.31 6.06
N THR A 52 9.79 5.25 5.83
CA THR A 52 9.98 6.35 4.89
C THR A 52 9.32 7.61 5.42
N GLU A 53 9.79 8.77 4.96
CA GLU A 53 9.20 10.05 5.27
C GLU A 53 8.87 10.76 3.95
N LYS A 54 7.63 11.26 3.84
CA LYS A 54 7.15 11.94 2.65
C LYS A 54 6.57 13.30 3.01
N ASP A 55 6.82 14.28 2.15
CA ASP A 55 6.27 15.62 2.27
C ASP A 55 4.90 15.71 1.61
N TYR A 56 3.92 16.25 2.34
CA TYR A 56 2.58 16.51 1.83
C TYR A 56 2.26 17.99 1.94
N THR A 57 1.82 18.60 0.83
CA THR A 57 1.42 20.00 0.79
C THR A 57 -0.10 20.16 0.97
N ASN A 58 -0.53 21.35 1.38
CA ASN A 58 -1.96 21.66 1.50
C ASN A 58 -2.73 21.55 0.18
N GLU A 59 -2.09 21.73 -0.96
CA GLU A 59 -2.72 21.60 -2.27
C GLU A 59 -3.07 20.14 -2.57
N GLN A 60 -2.22 19.20 -2.12
CA GLN A 60 -2.47 17.77 -2.25
C GLN A 60 -3.52 17.26 -1.26
N VAL A 61 -3.76 18.04 -0.19
CA VAL A 61 -4.66 17.69 0.92
C VAL A 61 -5.75 18.77 1.08
N SER A 62 -6.16 19.37 -0.03
CA SER A 62 -6.95 20.62 -0.13
C SER A 62 -8.29 20.67 0.61
N ASN A 63 -8.73 19.60 1.22
CA ASN A 63 -9.94 19.55 2.05
C ASN A 63 -9.65 19.49 3.56
N ILE A 64 -8.40 19.58 3.99
CA ILE A 64 -8.06 19.59 5.41
C ILE A 64 -7.91 21.02 5.89
N SER A 65 -8.98 21.57 6.49
CA SER A 65 -8.98 22.90 7.16
C SER A 65 -7.97 23.01 8.33
N ILE A 66 -7.30 21.95 8.69
CA ILE A 66 -6.31 21.85 9.76
C ILE A 66 -4.93 22.31 9.30
N LEU A 67 -4.61 22.20 8.00
CA LEU A 67 -3.34 22.67 7.49
C LEU A 67 -3.48 24.13 7.08
N LYS A 68 -2.89 25.05 7.86
CA LYS A 68 -2.81 26.48 7.49
C LYS A 68 -2.11 26.61 6.14
N LYS A 69 -2.63 27.52 5.29
CA LYS A 69 -2.12 27.80 3.93
C LYS A 69 -0.58 27.66 3.84
N ASN A 70 -0.14 26.88 2.87
CA ASN A 70 1.25 26.73 2.43
C ASN A 70 2.23 26.02 3.40
N LYS A 71 1.78 25.08 4.22
CA LYS A 71 2.71 24.33 5.08
C LYS A 71 2.93 22.92 4.57
N ILE A 72 4.20 22.55 4.40
CA ILE A 72 4.63 21.18 4.14
C ILE A 72 4.53 20.41 5.46
N SER A 73 3.85 19.27 5.43
CA SER A 73 3.78 18.36 6.57
C SER A 73 4.54 17.10 6.24
N LYS A 74 5.54 16.78 7.07
CA LYS A 74 6.27 15.52 6.98
C LYS A 74 5.46 14.40 7.61
N VAL A 75 5.23 13.36 6.86
CA VAL A 75 4.49 12.17 7.29
C VAL A 75 5.43 10.99 7.34
N LYS A 76 5.63 10.44 8.53
CA LYS A 76 6.37 9.20 8.72
C LYS A 76 5.45 8.02 8.41
N ILE A 77 5.95 7.08 7.63
CA ILE A 77 5.20 5.92 7.15
C ILE A 77 6.02 4.66 7.41
N GLU A 78 5.41 3.69 8.05
CA GLU A 78 5.94 2.33 8.16
C GLU A 78 5.24 1.45 7.12
N LEU A 79 6.01 0.87 6.21
CA LEU A 79 5.56 -0.12 5.24
C LEU A 79 5.87 -1.52 5.76
N TRP A 80 4.83 -2.25 6.11
CA TRP A 80 4.92 -3.62 6.62
C TRP A 80 4.76 -4.60 5.47
N ASP A 81 5.89 -4.95 4.81
CA ASP A 81 5.94 -5.91 3.69
C ASP A 81 5.79 -7.34 4.20
N MET A 82 4.60 -7.90 4.05
CA MET A 82 4.26 -9.20 4.57
C MET A 82 4.60 -10.33 3.62
N SER A 83 5.01 -11.46 4.22
CA SER A 83 5.04 -12.72 3.50
C SER A 83 3.65 -13.09 2.95
N GLY A 84 3.58 -13.50 1.69
CA GLY A 84 2.36 -14.12 1.13
C GLY A 84 2.23 -15.61 1.44
N ASP A 85 3.10 -16.16 2.27
CA ASP A 85 3.09 -17.56 2.65
C ASP A 85 2.19 -17.80 3.85
N ARG A 86 1.18 -18.67 3.69
CA ARG A 86 0.21 -18.99 4.74
C ARG A 86 0.82 -19.67 5.98
N ARG A 87 2.04 -20.15 5.92
CA ARG A 87 2.76 -20.66 7.11
C ARG A 87 2.91 -19.60 8.20
N PHE A 88 2.83 -18.32 7.83
CA PHE A 88 2.89 -17.19 8.77
C PHE A 88 1.51 -16.67 9.19
N GLU A 89 0.41 -17.36 8.84
CA GLU A 89 -0.96 -16.90 9.12
C GLU A 89 -1.21 -16.64 10.62
N SER A 90 -0.60 -17.44 11.50
CA SER A 90 -0.71 -17.25 12.95
C SER A 90 -0.15 -15.91 13.45
N THR A 91 0.70 -15.23 12.66
CA THR A 91 1.24 -13.92 13.01
C THR A 91 0.37 -12.74 12.55
N TRP A 92 -0.59 -12.97 11.66
CA TRP A 92 -1.40 -11.93 11.03
C TRP A 92 -2.17 -11.05 12.03
N PRO A 93 -2.77 -11.59 13.13
CA PRO A 93 -3.46 -10.75 14.10
C PRO A 93 -2.54 -9.68 14.72
N ALA A 94 -1.30 -10.04 15.04
CA ALA A 94 -0.34 -9.10 15.61
C ALA A 94 0.11 -8.05 14.56
N ILE A 95 0.26 -8.47 13.30
CA ILE A 95 0.68 -7.57 12.23
C ILE A 95 -0.42 -6.58 11.88
N LYS A 96 -1.69 -7.00 11.79
CA LYS A 96 -2.82 -6.11 11.45
C LYS A 96 -3.18 -5.13 12.57
N TYR A 97 -2.81 -5.44 13.80
CA TYR A 97 -3.12 -4.56 14.93
C TYR A 97 -2.51 -3.17 14.75
N GLY A 98 -3.36 -2.14 14.87
CA GLY A 98 -2.95 -0.74 14.74
C GLY A 98 -2.64 -0.29 13.30
N ALA A 99 -2.98 -1.07 12.29
CA ALA A 99 -2.83 -0.65 10.90
C ALA A 99 -3.74 0.53 10.56
N ASN A 100 -3.19 1.52 9.84
CA ASN A 100 -3.93 2.68 9.37
C ASN A 100 -4.48 2.45 7.97
N GLY A 101 -3.82 1.62 7.17
CA GLY A 101 -4.23 1.29 5.82
C GLY A 101 -3.64 -0.02 5.32
N VAL A 102 -4.23 -0.56 4.27
CA VAL A 102 -3.81 -1.81 3.64
C VAL A 102 -3.64 -1.61 2.13
N ILE A 103 -2.55 -2.11 1.61
CA ILE A 103 -2.29 -2.22 0.18
C ILE A 103 -2.34 -3.70 -0.19
N ILE A 104 -3.30 -4.09 -1.00
CA ILE A 104 -3.38 -5.45 -1.57
C ILE A 104 -2.62 -5.44 -2.90
N VAL A 105 -1.64 -6.32 -3.05
CA VAL A 105 -0.88 -6.44 -4.30
C VAL A 105 -1.34 -7.67 -5.06
N LEU A 106 -1.70 -7.47 -6.33
CA LEU A 106 -2.17 -8.49 -7.25
C LEU A 106 -1.18 -8.67 -8.41
N ASP A 107 -1.19 -9.84 -8.99
CA ASP A 107 -0.59 -10.05 -10.30
C ASP A 107 -1.50 -9.47 -11.39
N ALA A 108 -0.96 -8.58 -12.23
CA ALA A 108 -1.73 -7.89 -13.25
C ALA A 108 -2.35 -8.81 -14.31
N VAL A 109 -1.73 -9.96 -14.56
CA VAL A 109 -2.19 -10.93 -15.57
C VAL A 109 -3.06 -12.05 -15.00
N ASN A 110 -3.31 -12.06 -13.69
CA ASN A 110 -4.15 -13.08 -13.07
C ASN A 110 -5.65 -12.77 -13.28
N ASP A 111 -6.37 -13.67 -13.93
CA ASP A 111 -7.81 -13.54 -14.17
C ASP A 111 -8.67 -13.84 -12.93
N LYS A 112 -8.11 -14.50 -11.90
CA LYS A 112 -8.83 -14.86 -10.65
C LYS A 112 -8.62 -13.83 -9.54
N TYR A 113 -8.38 -12.58 -9.88
CA TYR A 113 -8.03 -11.52 -8.92
C TYR A 113 -9.12 -11.22 -7.89
N GLU A 114 -10.41 -11.40 -8.23
CA GLU A 114 -11.53 -11.13 -7.30
C GLU A 114 -11.46 -12.02 -6.06
N GLY A 115 -11.31 -13.33 -6.25
CA GLY A 115 -11.18 -14.25 -5.11
C GLY A 115 -9.94 -13.96 -4.27
N VAL A 116 -8.87 -13.44 -4.89
CA VAL A 116 -7.68 -12.99 -4.15
C VAL A 116 -7.99 -11.75 -3.33
N ILE A 117 -8.70 -10.77 -3.91
CA ILE A 117 -9.11 -9.57 -3.18
C ILE A 117 -9.98 -9.95 -1.98
N ASP A 118 -11.02 -10.77 -2.19
CA ASP A 118 -11.95 -11.19 -1.14
C ASP A 118 -11.21 -11.90 0.00
N GLU A 119 -10.27 -12.77 -0.31
CA GLU A 119 -9.46 -13.47 0.68
C GLU A 119 -8.66 -12.47 1.57
N TRP A 120 -7.93 -11.55 0.95
CA TRP A 120 -7.10 -10.61 1.70
C TRP A 120 -7.93 -9.54 2.41
N MET A 121 -9.05 -9.12 1.86
CA MET A 121 -10.01 -8.25 2.54
C MET A 121 -10.57 -8.90 3.80
N ASN A 122 -11.01 -10.15 3.73
CA ASN A 122 -11.55 -10.87 4.87
C ASN A 122 -10.52 -11.06 5.98
N ASN A 123 -9.27 -11.33 5.63
CA ASN A 123 -8.23 -11.59 6.63
C ASN A 123 -7.66 -10.32 7.27
N PHE A 124 -7.56 -9.22 6.51
CA PHE A 124 -6.83 -8.03 6.96
C PHE A 124 -7.70 -6.79 7.14
N CYS A 125 -8.85 -6.71 6.51
CA CYS A 125 -9.63 -5.48 6.44
C CYS A 125 -10.94 -5.53 7.22
N SER A 126 -11.23 -6.60 7.94
CA SER A 126 -12.47 -6.74 8.73
C SER A 126 -12.67 -5.64 9.77
N GLU A 127 -11.57 -5.08 10.29
CA GLU A 127 -11.57 -4.02 11.31
C GLU A 127 -11.08 -2.67 10.75
N ILE A 128 -10.79 -2.61 9.46
CA ILE A 128 -10.28 -1.42 8.78
C ILE A 128 -11.39 -0.87 7.89
N ASN A 129 -11.60 0.44 7.92
CA ASN A 129 -12.52 1.08 7.00
C ASN A 129 -12.16 0.69 5.55
N PRO A 130 -13.08 0.16 4.74
CA PRO A 130 -12.81 -0.20 3.34
C PRO A 130 -12.19 0.93 2.52
N ASP A 131 -12.47 2.18 2.89
CA ASP A 131 -11.86 3.36 2.29
C ASP A 131 -10.36 3.50 2.57
N ASN A 132 -9.84 2.80 3.58
CA ASN A 132 -8.42 2.74 3.92
C ASN A 132 -7.71 1.54 3.27
N VAL A 133 -8.33 0.98 2.25
CA VAL A 133 -7.75 -0.11 1.46
C VAL A 133 -7.57 0.34 0.02
N THR A 134 -6.43 0.01 -0.56
CA THR A 134 -6.17 0.18 -1.99
C THR A 134 -5.56 -1.08 -2.57
N CYS A 135 -5.66 -1.23 -3.88
CA CYS A 135 -5.11 -2.38 -4.57
C CYS A 135 -4.11 -1.93 -5.64
N PHE A 136 -2.95 -2.56 -5.70
CA PHE A 136 -1.98 -2.39 -6.77
C PHE A 136 -1.91 -3.66 -7.62
N SER A 137 -2.30 -3.53 -8.87
CA SER A 137 -2.18 -4.58 -9.88
C SER A 137 -0.82 -4.45 -10.56
N TYR A 138 0.16 -5.27 -10.12
CA TYR A 138 1.54 -5.15 -10.58
C TYR A 138 1.81 -6.05 -11.79
N LYS A 139 2.33 -5.45 -12.86
CA LYS A 139 2.81 -6.15 -14.05
C LYS A 139 4.34 -6.26 -14.02
N LYS A 140 4.83 -7.50 -13.93
CA LYS A 140 6.27 -7.79 -14.05
C LYS A 140 6.72 -7.62 -15.51
N GLU A 141 8.01 -7.36 -15.70
CA GLU A 141 8.61 -7.17 -17.02
C GLU A 141 8.33 -8.34 -17.98
N ASP A 142 8.57 -9.55 -17.51
CA ASP A 142 8.45 -10.78 -18.32
C ASP A 142 7.03 -11.36 -18.37
N SER A 143 6.04 -10.67 -17.79
CA SER A 143 4.67 -11.18 -17.77
C SER A 143 4.04 -11.15 -19.14
N LYS A 144 3.72 -12.34 -19.66
CA LYS A 144 2.94 -12.52 -20.89
C LYS A 144 1.46 -12.50 -20.54
N GLY A 145 0.70 -11.58 -21.11
CA GLY A 145 -0.73 -11.47 -20.91
C GLY A 145 -1.24 -10.06 -21.12
N ILE A 146 -2.55 -9.95 -21.33
CA ILE A 146 -3.23 -8.67 -21.46
C ILE A 146 -3.65 -8.23 -20.05
N VAL A 147 -3.22 -7.04 -19.66
CA VAL A 147 -3.74 -6.38 -18.46
C VAL A 147 -5.20 -6.00 -18.74
N LYS A 148 -6.11 -6.54 -17.95
CA LYS A 148 -7.53 -6.17 -18.03
C LYS A 148 -7.81 -5.11 -16.98
N ASN A 149 -8.68 -4.15 -17.31
CA ASN A 149 -9.22 -3.24 -16.30
C ASN A 149 -9.87 -4.06 -15.21
N LYS A 150 -9.33 -3.93 -14.00
CA LYS A 150 -9.78 -4.69 -12.82
C LYS A 150 -10.70 -3.82 -11.98
N GLN A 151 -11.85 -4.37 -11.65
CA GLN A 151 -12.79 -3.76 -10.73
C GLN A 151 -13.32 -4.85 -9.80
N SER A 152 -13.42 -4.58 -8.52
CA SER A 152 -14.04 -5.51 -7.59
C SER A 152 -15.56 -5.32 -7.60
N HIS A 153 -16.31 -6.41 -7.76
CA HIS A 153 -17.76 -6.37 -7.66
C HIS A 153 -18.21 -6.24 -6.20
N GLN A 154 -17.50 -6.87 -5.28
CA GLN A 154 -17.80 -6.84 -3.86
C GLN A 154 -17.37 -5.52 -3.18
N PHE A 155 -16.31 -4.88 -3.70
CA PHE A 155 -15.77 -3.61 -3.19
C PHE A 155 -15.68 -2.56 -4.32
N PRO A 156 -16.82 -2.06 -4.81
CA PRO A 156 -16.85 -1.19 -6.01
C PRO A 156 -16.12 0.15 -5.83
N ASN A 157 -15.99 0.61 -4.59
CA ASN A 157 -15.28 1.86 -4.26
C ASN A 157 -13.76 1.68 -4.08
N MET A 158 -13.26 0.43 -4.10
CA MET A 158 -11.84 0.17 -3.98
C MET A 158 -11.11 0.54 -5.27
N THR A 159 -10.10 1.39 -5.14
CA THR A 159 -9.26 1.74 -6.28
C THR A 159 -8.28 0.61 -6.58
N ILE A 160 -8.31 0.08 -7.79
CA ILE A 160 -7.28 -0.84 -8.30
C ILE A 160 -6.41 -0.05 -9.27
N ALA A 161 -5.19 0.29 -8.83
CA ALA A 161 -4.23 1.02 -9.63
C ALA A 161 -3.28 0.07 -10.35
N GLU A 162 -3.12 0.26 -11.67
CA GLU A 162 -2.14 -0.50 -12.43
C GLU A 162 -0.74 0.06 -12.17
N VAL A 163 0.20 -0.84 -11.85
CA VAL A 163 1.61 -0.54 -11.64
C VAL A 163 2.42 -1.42 -12.59
N ASN A 164 3.13 -0.79 -13.50
CA ASN A 164 4.04 -1.48 -14.41
C ASN A 164 5.46 -1.57 -13.82
N HIS A 165 6.34 -2.25 -14.55
CA HIS A 165 7.74 -2.42 -14.14
C HIS A 165 8.50 -1.08 -13.98
N SER A 166 8.16 -0.04 -14.76
CA SER A 166 8.79 1.29 -14.64
C SER A 166 8.42 2.04 -13.35
N MET A 167 7.41 1.57 -12.60
CA MET A 167 6.92 2.17 -11.35
C MET A 167 6.42 3.61 -11.46
N GLU A 168 6.27 4.17 -12.66
CA GLU A 168 5.87 5.57 -12.87
C GLU A 168 4.52 5.91 -12.21
N SER A 169 3.57 4.98 -12.26
CA SER A 169 2.25 5.16 -11.66
C SER A 169 2.20 4.91 -10.16
N LEU A 170 3.24 4.30 -9.58
CA LEU A 170 3.23 3.84 -8.18
C LEU A 170 3.14 5.01 -7.20
N LEU A 171 4.08 5.95 -7.29
CA LEU A 171 4.14 7.09 -6.37
C LEU A 171 2.89 7.97 -6.41
N PRO A 172 2.35 8.38 -7.58
CA PRO A 172 1.11 9.16 -7.64
C PRO A 172 -0.07 8.45 -6.97
N ASN A 173 -0.25 7.15 -7.21
CA ASN A 173 -1.32 6.37 -6.59
C ASN A 173 -1.12 6.19 -5.10
N PHE A 174 0.11 5.97 -4.65
CA PHE A 174 0.44 5.92 -3.23
C PHE A 174 0.18 7.24 -2.53
N HIS A 175 0.60 8.37 -3.10
CA HIS A 175 0.31 9.70 -2.56
C HIS A 175 -1.19 9.96 -2.43
N LYS A 176 -1.98 9.60 -3.45
CA LYS A 176 -3.44 9.69 -3.40
C LYS A 176 -4.02 8.85 -2.25
N PHE A 177 -3.52 7.63 -2.04
CA PHE A 177 -3.93 6.76 -0.96
C PHE A 177 -3.60 7.35 0.41
N ILE A 178 -2.36 7.80 0.64
CA ILE A 178 -1.95 8.42 1.91
C ILE A 178 -2.73 9.71 2.18
N THR A 179 -2.97 10.53 1.17
CA THR A 179 -3.81 11.74 1.30
C THR A 179 -5.21 11.39 1.80
N LYS A 180 -5.84 10.34 1.24
CA LYS A 180 -7.16 9.86 1.68
C LYS A 180 -7.12 9.42 3.15
N LEU A 181 -6.10 8.67 3.56
CA LEU A 181 -5.92 8.27 4.96
C LEU A 181 -5.79 9.47 5.89
N LEU A 182 -4.97 10.45 5.54
CA LEU A 182 -4.76 11.67 6.34
C LEU A 182 -6.04 12.49 6.51
N ILE A 183 -6.93 12.51 5.52
CA ILE A 183 -8.23 13.17 5.58
C ILE A 183 -9.18 12.49 6.59
N GLN A 184 -9.17 11.18 6.66
CA GLN A 184 -10.08 10.40 7.51
C GLN A 184 -9.64 10.30 8.97
N MET A 185 -8.39 10.62 9.27
CA MET A 185 -7.82 10.50 10.62
C MET A 185 -8.02 11.76 11.48
N LYS A 186 -9.16 12.43 11.30
CA LYS A 186 -9.59 13.61 12.09
C LYS A 186 -10.06 13.24 13.50
#